data_defb3df04fcdc489aa5fb6b72dbd06d4
#
_entry.id   defb3df04fcdc489aa5fb6b72dbd06d4
#
_cell.length_a   1.000
_cell.length_b   1.000
_cell.length_c   1.000
_cell.angle_alpha   90.00
_cell.angle_beta   90.00
_cell.angle_gamma   90.00
#
_symmetry.space_group_name_H-M   'P 1'
#
loop_
_entity.id
_entity.type
_entity.pdbx_description
1 polymer ?
#
loop_
_entity_poly.entity_id
_entity_poly.type
_entity_poly.pdbx_seq_one_letter_code
_entity_poly.pdbx_strand_id
1 'polypeptide(L)'
;MILFLSIQVSVSQILSEKDRAILKDELLEDRFQNLLPQLMDDANLDMWLLISREYNEDPVLKTMLPARWLNARRRTMILFYRNKKQNTIERIAVARYDIGKSIKSAWNKELEPNQWKALSDIIAKRNPAKIGINYSKHFALADGLVKTDYEELVKNLPDSLVSKLVS
;
A
#
# COMPACT_ATOMS: atom_id res chain seq x y z
N MET A 1 36.37 -36.77 -37.68
CA MET A 1 35.45 -36.45 -36.59
C MET A 1 35.28 -34.91 -36.59
N ILE A 2 34.16 -34.42 -37.16
CA ILE A 2 33.89 -32.97 -37.28
C ILE A 2 33.04 -32.57 -36.08
N LEU A 3 33.59 -31.69 -35.22
CA LEU A 3 32.90 -31.18 -34.06
C LEU A 3 31.98 -30.00 -34.51
N PHE A 4 30.66 -30.23 -34.48
CA PHE A 4 29.71 -29.13 -34.72
C PHE A 4 29.55 -28.35 -33.40
N LEU A 5 30.13 -27.14 -33.37
CA LEU A 5 29.93 -26.18 -32.31
C LEU A 5 28.62 -25.43 -32.58
N SER A 6 27.53 -25.78 -31.87
CA SER A 6 26.27 -25.05 -31.93
C SER A 6 26.39 -23.79 -31.05
N ILE A 7 26.47 -22.64 -31.68
CA ILE A 7 26.38 -21.33 -30.98
C ILE A 7 24.91 -21.10 -30.67
N GLN A 8 24.53 -21.24 -29.42
CA GLN A 8 23.22 -20.82 -28.93
C GLN A 8 23.26 -19.29 -28.68
N VAL A 9 22.64 -18.52 -29.57
CA VAL A 9 22.42 -17.09 -29.36
C VAL A 9 21.25 -16.96 -28.41
N SER A 10 21.52 -16.68 -27.12
CA SER A 10 20.50 -16.31 -26.16
C SER A 10 20.09 -14.86 -26.41
N VAL A 11 18.95 -14.66 -27.07
CA VAL A 11 18.37 -13.32 -27.23
C VAL A 11 17.58 -13.01 -25.96
N SER A 12 18.12 -12.16 -25.10
CA SER A 12 17.36 -11.59 -23.99
C SER A 12 16.28 -10.68 -24.57
N GLN A 13 15.03 -11.12 -24.50
CA GLN A 13 13.90 -10.34 -24.99
C GLN A 13 13.50 -9.32 -23.93
N ILE A 14 13.86 -8.06 -24.15
CA ILE A 14 13.41 -6.94 -23.31
C ILE A 14 11.94 -6.66 -23.65
N LEU A 15 11.06 -6.78 -22.66
CA LEU A 15 9.64 -6.47 -22.82
C LEU A 15 9.44 -5.00 -23.21
N SER A 16 8.43 -4.74 -24.05
CA SER A 16 7.99 -3.38 -24.35
C SER A 16 7.51 -2.66 -23.09
N GLU A 17 7.51 -1.33 -23.07
CA GLU A 17 6.98 -0.54 -21.95
C GLU A 17 5.55 -0.93 -21.60
N LYS A 18 4.73 -1.20 -22.61
CA LYS A 18 3.34 -1.64 -22.44
C LYS A 18 3.27 -2.99 -21.73
N ASP A 19 4.07 -3.96 -22.17
CA ASP A 19 4.06 -5.32 -21.61
C ASP A 19 4.64 -5.33 -20.19
N ARG A 20 5.66 -4.49 -19.92
CA ARG A 20 6.18 -4.28 -18.56
C ARG A 20 5.14 -3.67 -17.63
N ALA A 21 4.32 -2.74 -18.11
CA ALA A 21 3.24 -2.16 -17.32
C ALA A 21 2.16 -3.19 -16.98
N ILE A 22 1.79 -4.05 -17.94
CA ILE A 22 0.84 -5.14 -17.72
C ILE A 22 1.39 -6.12 -16.67
N LEU A 23 2.61 -6.60 -16.85
CA LEU A 23 3.26 -7.52 -15.93
C LEU A 23 3.36 -6.92 -14.51
N LYS A 24 3.69 -5.63 -14.40
CA LYS A 24 3.75 -4.95 -13.11
C LYS A 24 2.41 -4.93 -12.39
N ASP A 25 1.32 -4.69 -13.13
CA ASP A 25 -0.03 -4.69 -12.55
C ASP A 25 -0.49 -6.10 -12.16
N GLU A 26 -0.13 -7.13 -12.95
CA GLU A 26 -0.37 -8.55 -12.60
C GLU A 26 0.38 -8.96 -11.34
N LEU A 27 1.67 -8.63 -11.23
CA LEU A 27 2.48 -8.89 -10.03
C LEU A 27 1.96 -8.12 -8.80
N LEU A 28 1.42 -6.93 -8.99
CA LEU A 28 0.80 -6.17 -7.91
C LEU A 28 -0.47 -6.87 -7.41
N GLU A 29 -1.31 -7.36 -8.30
CA GLU A 29 -2.53 -8.08 -7.92
C GLU A 29 -2.20 -9.41 -7.23
N ASP A 30 -1.22 -10.15 -7.73
CA ASP A 30 -0.72 -11.38 -7.09
C ASP A 30 -0.21 -11.09 -5.67
N ARG A 31 0.55 -10.02 -5.49
CA ARG A 31 1.01 -9.55 -4.16
C ARG A 31 -0.15 -9.27 -3.22
N PHE A 32 -1.20 -8.61 -3.70
CA PHE A 32 -2.36 -8.32 -2.89
C PHE A 32 -3.19 -9.54 -2.52
N GLN A 33 -3.25 -10.53 -3.40
CA GLN A 33 -4.06 -11.74 -3.18
C GLN A 33 -3.32 -12.80 -2.37
N ASN A 34 -2.04 -12.98 -2.61
CA ASN A 34 -1.29 -14.13 -2.08
C ASN A 34 -0.29 -13.74 -0.99
N LEU A 35 0.51 -12.68 -1.19
CA LEU A 35 1.58 -12.33 -0.26
C LEU A 35 1.09 -11.46 0.90
N LEU A 36 0.29 -10.42 0.61
CA LEU A 36 -0.13 -9.45 1.62
C LEU A 36 -0.93 -10.07 2.78
N PRO A 37 -1.87 -11.02 2.54
CA PRO A 37 -2.57 -11.70 3.62
C PRO A 37 -1.62 -12.41 4.58
N GLN A 38 -0.62 -13.13 4.04
CA GLN A 38 0.38 -13.85 4.84
C GLN A 38 1.21 -12.88 5.68
N LEU A 39 1.73 -11.81 5.08
CA LEU A 39 2.53 -10.82 5.80
C LEU A 39 1.75 -10.14 6.93
N MET A 40 0.46 -9.83 6.71
CA MET A 40 -0.37 -9.25 7.76
C MET A 40 -0.68 -10.24 8.86
N ASP A 41 -0.90 -11.52 8.54
CA ASP A 41 -1.14 -12.58 9.52
C ASP A 41 0.13 -12.85 10.33
N ASP A 42 1.31 -12.94 9.72
CA ASP A 42 2.62 -13.14 10.38
C ASP A 42 2.95 -11.98 11.32
N ALA A 43 2.66 -10.75 10.92
CA ALA A 43 2.83 -9.56 11.76
C ALA A 43 1.69 -9.38 12.78
N ASN A 44 0.68 -10.25 12.75
CA ASN A 44 -0.53 -10.14 13.55
C ASN A 44 -1.19 -8.76 13.43
N LEU A 45 -1.31 -8.25 12.21
CA LEU A 45 -1.96 -6.97 11.90
C LEU A 45 -3.39 -7.20 11.44
N ASP A 46 -4.33 -6.40 11.96
CA ASP A 46 -5.69 -6.34 11.42
C ASP A 46 -5.79 -5.25 10.34
N MET A 47 -4.99 -4.20 10.47
CA MET A 47 -4.93 -3.11 9.50
C MET A 47 -3.50 -2.67 9.28
N TRP A 48 -3.16 -2.34 8.03
CA TRP A 48 -1.90 -1.69 7.68
C TRP A 48 -2.18 -0.39 6.96
N LEU A 49 -1.57 0.69 7.42
CA LEU A 49 -1.80 2.05 6.94
C LEU A 49 -0.53 2.61 6.31
N LEU A 50 -0.63 3.00 5.04
CA LEU A 50 0.39 3.71 4.29
C LEU A 50 -0.05 5.14 4.05
N ILE A 51 0.74 6.12 4.50
CA ILE A 51 0.50 7.54 4.30
C ILE A 51 1.73 8.15 3.65
N SER A 52 1.54 8.80 2.53
CA SER A 52 2.63 9.42 1.79
C SER A 52 2.22 10.73 1.15
N ARG A 53 3.20 11.62 1.01
CA ARG A 53 3.06 12.86 0.26
C ARG A 53 3.85 12.81 -1.04
N GLU A 54 3.35 13.49 -2.05
CA GLU A 54 4.04 13.73 -3.31
C GLU A 54 5.43 14.36 -3.04
N TYR A 55 6.45 13.86 -3.70
CA TYR A 55 7.88 14.19 -3.55
C TYR A 55 8.55 13.75 -2.24
N ASN A 56 7.82 13.07 -1.36
CA ASN A 56 8.36 12.46 -0.14
C ASN A 56 7.63 11.15 0.13
N GLU A 57 7.74 10.24 -0.82
CA GLU A 57 7.04 8.97 -0.78
C GLU A 57 7.73 7.97 0.12
N ASP A 58 6.91 7.29 0.91
CA ASP A 58 7.27 6.05 1.56
C ASP A 58 7.76 5.04 0.50
N PRO A 59 8.95 4.44 0.65
CA PRO A 59 9.45 3.43 -0.28
C PRO A 59 8.49 2.25 -0.47
N VAL A 60 7.78 1.85 0.59
CA VAL A 60 6.81 0.76 0.54
C VAL A 60 5.59 1.16 -0.28
N LEU A 61 5.10 2.40 -0.18
CA LEU A 61 3.98 2.86 -1.01
C LEU A 61 4.23 2.61 -2.49
N LYS A 62 5.45 2.89 -2.98
CA LYS A 62 5.80 2.70 -4.40
C LYS A 62 5.65 1.25 -4.86
N THR A 63 5.81 0.30 -3.95
CA THR A 63 5.62 -1.13 -4.25
C THR A 63 4.15 -1.53 -4.32
N MET A 64 3.25 -0.68 -3.82
CA MET A 64 1.80 -0.91 -3.77
C MET A 64 1.04 -0.09 -4.83
N LEU A 65 1.76 0.62 -5.69
CA LEU A 65 1.16 1.42 -6.76
C LEU A 65 1.17 0.67 -8.10
N PRO A 66 0.09 0.79 -8.90
CA PRO A 66 0.04 0.23 -10.25
C PRO A 66 1.02 0.94 -11.19
N ALA A 67 1.31 0.34 -12.33
CA ALA A 67 2.33 0.80 -13.27
C ALA A 67 2.17 2.25 -13.72
N ARG A 68 0.92 2.73 -13.83
CA ARG A 68 0.61 4.12 -14.23
C ARG A 68 0.70 5.15 -13.11
N TRP A 69 0.90 4.71 -11.86
CA TRP A 69 1.09 5.57 -10.71
C TRP A 69 2.57 5.59 -10.33
N LEU A 70 3.28 6.61 -10.76
CA LEU A 70 4.73 6.71 -10.56
C LEU A 70 5.07 7.19 -9.13
N ASN A 71 4.14 7.91 -8.50
CA ASN A 71 4.32 8.55 -7.20
C ASN A 71 2.98 8.73 -6.47
N ALA A 72 3.03 9.16 -5.22
CA ALA A 72 1.87 9.68 -4.51
C ALA A 72 1.33 10.92 -5.21
N ARG A 73 0.03 11.20 -5.06
CA ARG A 73 -0.59 12.45 -5.54
C ARG A 73 -1.01 13.28 -4.35
N ARG A 74 -0.32 14.42 -4.13
CA ARG A 74 -0.47 15.28 -2.95
C ARG A 74 -0.27 14.45 -1.67
N ARG A 75 -1.37 14.08 -0.99
CA ARG A 75 -1.35 13.07 0.08
C ARG A 75 -2.16 11.88 -0.36
N THR A 76 -1.54 10.73 -0.41
CA THR A 76 -2.15 9.43 -0.71
C THR A 76 -2.12 8.59 0.56
N MET A 77 -3.28 8.13 0.99
CA MET A 77 -3.42 7.22 2.13
C MET A 77 -4.05 5.93 1.64
N ILE A 78 -3.43 4.80 1.95
CA ILE A 78 -3.92 3.46 1.60
C ILE A 78 -4.08 2.66 2.89
N LEU A 79 -5.21 1.99 3.03
CA LEU A 79 -5.46 1.03 4.10
C LEU A 79 -5.63 -0.36 3.51
N PHE A 80 -4.98 -1.31 4.13
CA PHE A 80 -5.24 -2.73 3.96
C PHE A 80 -5.88 -3.24 5.25
N TYR A 81 -7.12 -3.75 5.15
CA TYR A 81 -7.83 -4.30 6.29
C TYR A 81 -8.02 -5.80 6.12
N ARG A 82 -7.45 -6.57 7.04
CA ARG A 82 -7.48 -8.04 7.04
C ARG A 82 -8.78 -8.54 7.67
N ASN A 83 -9.72 -8.94 6.85
CA ASN A 83 -10.93 -9.60 7.32
C ASN A 83 -10.68 -11.12 7.47
N LYS A 84 -10.26 -11.52 8.67
CA LYS A 84 -9.93 -12.93 8.98
C LYS A 84 -11.13 -13.86 8.83
N LYS A 85 -12.36 -13.37 9.09
CA LYS A 85 -13.58 -14.19 8.97
C LYS A 85 -13.91 -14.57 7.54
N GLN A 86 -13.69 -13.66 6.62
CA GLN A 86 -13.93 -13.85 5.18
C GLN A 86 -12.66 -14.27 4.42
N ASN A 87 -11.53 -14.35 5.10
CA ASN A 87 -10.21 -14.58 4.51
C ASN A 87 -9.87 -13.63 3.36
N THR A 88 -10.21 -12.35 3.51
CA THR A 88 -10.00 -11.30 2.48
C THR A 88 -9.21 -10.13 3.02
N ILE A 89 -8.66 -9.32 2.09
CA ILE A 89 -8.11 -8.00 2.39
C ILE A 89 -8.93 -6.94 1.66
N GLU A 90 -9.52 -6.02 2.42
CA GLU A 90 -10.06 -4.80 1.85
C GLU A 90 -8.91 -3.86 1.51
N ARG A 91 -8.94 -3.30 0.32
CA ARG A 91 -7.95 -2.36 -0.22
C ARG A 91 -8.62 -1.02 -0.45
N ILE A 92 -8.29 -0.03 0.35
CA ILE A 92 -9.02 1.23 0.46
C ILE A 92 -8.07 2.39 0.29
N ALA A 93 -8.42 3.33 -0.58
CA ALA A 93 -7.72 4.61 -0.68
C ALA A 93 -8.55 5.72 -0.02
N VAL A 94 -7.91 6.50 0.84
CA VAL A 94 -8.43 7.81 1.25
C VAL A 94 -7.77 8.84 0.35
N ALA A 95 -8.22 8.87 -0.89
CA ALA A 95 -7.73 9.71 -1.97
C ALA A 95 -8.92 10.12 -2.85
N ARG A 96 -8.74 11.13 -3.71
CA ARG A 96 -9.82 11.63 -4.58
C ARG A 96 -10.21 10.68 -5.71
N TYR A 97 -9.38 9.68 -5.98
CA TYR A 97 -9.56 8.74 -7.09
C TYR A 97 -9.18 7.34 -6.66
N ASP A 98 -9.69 6.35 -7.39
CA ASP A 98 -9.19 4.98 -7.31
C ASP A 98 -7.70 4.92 -7.66
N ILE A 99 -6.94 4.12 -6.94
CA ILE A 99 -5.55 3.84 -7.26
C ILE A 99 -5.52 2.60 -8.17
N GLY A 100 -5.55 2.86 -9.47
CA GLY A 100 -5.70 1.82 -10.47
C GLY A 100 -7.04 1.10 -10.38
N LYS A 101 -7.02 -0.20 -10.66
CA LYS A 101 -8.20 -1.07 -10.58
C LYS A 101 -8.39 -1.71 -9.21
N SER A 102 -7.29 -1.88 -8.50
CA SER A 102 -7.17 -2.77 -7.34
C SER A 102 -7.47 -2.10 -6.00
N ILE A 103 -7.32 -0.77 -5.88
CA ILE A 103 -7.54 -0.06 -4.61
C ILE A 103 -8.60 1.02 -4.85
N LYS A 104 -9.75 0.86 -4.20
CA LYS A 104 -10.90 1.75 -4.40
C LYS A 104 -10.88 2.94 -3.45
N SER A 105 -11.22 4.12 -3.99
CA SER A 105 -11.42 5.31 -3.16
C SER A 105 -12.67 5.17 -2.30
N ALA A 106 -12.53 5.46 -1.02
CA ALA A 106 -13.63 5.53 -0.05
C ALA A 106 -13.82 6.95 0.50
N TRP A 107 -13.12 7.95 -0.05
CA TRP A 107 -13.23 9.33 0.39
C TRP A 107 -14.02 10.18 -0.60
N ASN A 108 -15.15 10.69 -0.15
CA ASN A 108 -15.90 11.71 -0.86
C ASN A 108 -15.59 13.09 -0.24
N LYS A 109 -14.75 13.89 -0.90
CA LYS A 109 -14.33 15.20 -0.43
C LYS A 109 -15.47 16.21 -0.31
N GLU A 110 -16.53 16.05 -1.10
CA GLU A 110 -17.69 16.95 -1.07
C GLU A 110 -18.55 16.74 0.19
N LEU A 111 -18.56 15.49 0.71
CA LEU A 111 -19.26 15.13 1.94
C LEU A 111 -18.39 15.36 3.19
N GLU A 112 -17.10 15.05 3.11
CA GLU A 112 -16.14 15.24 4.19
C GLU A 112 -14.87 15.89 3.63
N PRO A 113 -14.72 17.21 3.72
CA PRO A 113 -13.55 17.92 3.19
C PRO A 113 -12.23 17.58 3.90
N ASN A 114 -12.32 17.11 5.15
CA ASN A 114 -11.14 16.76 5.94
C ASN A 114 -10.73 15.31 5.69
N GLN A 115 -9.62 15.12 4.96
CA GLN A 115 -9.08 13.80 4.64
C GLN A 115 -8.71 12.98 5.89
N TRP A 116 -8.19 13.61 6.94
CA TRP A 116 -7.82 12.95 8.18
C TRP A 116 -9.04 12.45 8.95
N LYS A 117 -10.11 13.25 8.95
CA LYS A 117 -11.37 12.82 9.55
C LYS A 117 -11.96 11.64 8.77
N ALA A 118 -11.96 11.70 7.43
CA ALA A 118 -12.42 10.58 6.61
C ALA A 118 -11.61 9.30 6.90
N LEU A 119 -10.28 9.41 7.04
CA LEU A 119 -9.42 8.30 7.44
C LEU A 119 -9.83 7.73 8.80
N SER A 120 -9.99 8.60 9.80
CA SER A 120 -10.39 8.23 11.15
C SER A 120 -11.73 7.47 11.17
N ASP A 121 -12.73 7.98 10.45
CA ASP A 121 -14.06 7.37 10.35
C ASP A 121 -13.99 5.97 9.69
N ILE A 122 -13.16 5.82 8.65
CA ILE A 122 -12.94 4.53 7.96
C ILE A 122 -12.28 3.51 8.88
N ILE A 123 -11.29 3.92 9.68
CA ILE A 123 -10.61 3.06 10.65
C ILE A 123 -11.58 2.69 11.78
N ALA A 124 -12.29 3.67 12.36
CA ALA A 124 -13.22 3.47 13.46
C ALA A 124 -14.34 2.48 13.09
N LYS A 125 -14.87 2.57 11.87
CA LYS A 125 -15.91 1.65 11.38
C LYS A 125 -15.45 0.18 11.37
N ARG A 126 -14.16 -0.09 11.15
CA ARG A 126 -13.58 -1.43 11.11
C ARG A 126 -13.09 -1.91 12.46
N ASN A 127 -12.84 -0.96 13.37
CA ASN A 127 -12.38 -1.21 14.75
C ASN A 127 -11.28 -2.27 14.85
N PRO A 128 -10.14 -2.11 14.12
CA PRO A 128 -9.04 -3.06 14.18
C PRO A 128 -8.48 -3.16 15.61
N ALA A 129 -7.93 -4.32 15.99
CA ALA A 129 -7.23 -4.47 17.24
C ALA A 129 -5.76 -4.00 17.15
N LYS A 130 -5.14 -4.11 15.97
CA LYS A 130 -3.75 -3.74 15.74
C LYS A 130 -3.58 -3.07 14.37
N ILE A 131 -3.00 -1.86 14.35
CA ILE A 131 -2.82 -1.03 13.16
C ILE A 131 -1.33 -0.85 12.93
N GLY A 132 -0.80 -1.43 11.85
CA GLY A 132 0.58 -1.23 11.41
C GLY A 132 0.75 0.13 10.73
N ILE A 133 1.82 0.83 11.06
CA ILE A 133 2.28 2.04 10.37
C ILE A 133 3.76 1.91 10.01
N ASN A 134 4.20 2.60 8.98
CA ASN A 134 5.58 2.53 8.53
C ASN A 134 6.48 3.48 9.33
N TYR A 135 6.87 3.02 10.49
CA TYR A 135 7.80 3.68 11.39
C TYR A 135 8.81 2.66 11.91
N SER A 136 10.11 2.88 11.77
CA SER A 136 11.13 1.92 12.20
C SER A 136 12.40 2.59 12.70
N LYS A 137 12.93 2.09 13.83
CA LYS A 137 14.23 2.50 14.37
C LYS A 137 15.39 1.75 13.72
N HIS A 138 15.12 0.64 13.04
CA HIS A 138 16.16 -0.31 12.63
C HIS A 138 16.27 -0.48 11.11
N PHE A 139 15.19 -0.20 10.37
CA PHE A 139 15.14 -0.46 8.95
C PHE A 139 14.58 0.76 8.19
N ALA A 140 15.46 1.52 7.57
CA ALA A 140 15.13 2.79 6.92
C ALA A 140 14.04 2.67 5.85
N LEU A 141 13.95 1.55 5.11
CA LEU A 141 12.89 1.34 4.11
C LEU A 141 11.51 1.14 4.73
N ALA A 142 11.42 0.83 6.02
CA ALA A 142 10.17 0.71 6.76
C ALA A 142 9.87 1.97 7.61
N ASP A 143 10.67 3.03 7.50
CA ASP A 143 10.51 4.31 8.22
C ASP A 143 10.04 5.41 7.26
N GLY A 144 8.93 5.13 6.57
CA GLY A 144 8.42 5.99 5.50
C GLY A 144 7.33 6.98 5.94
N LEU A 145 6.77 6.84 7.14
CA LEU A 145 5.77 7.75 7.67
C LEU A 145 6.45 9.00 8.24
N VAL A 146 6.30 10.13 7.56
CA VAL A 146 6.92 11.38 8.01
C VAL A 146 6.27 11.91 9.29
N LYS A 147 7.09 12.54 10.15
CA LYS A 147 6.67 13.01 11.47
C LYS A 147 5.39 13.85 11.45
N THR A 148 5.28 14.79 10.53
CA THR A 148 4.09 15.66 10.44
C THR A 148 2.81 14.90 10.10
N ASP A 149 2.89 13.85 9.28
CA ASP A 149 1.73 13.01 8.97
C ASP A 149 1.41 12.06 10.13
N TYR A 150 2.40 11.61 10.89
CA TYR A 150 2.18 10.88 12.14
C TYR A 150 1.47 11.75 13.19
N GLU A 151 1.89 13.00 13.39
CA GLU A 151 1.26 13.93 14.32
C GLU A 151 -0.20 14.23 13.93
N GLU A 152 -0.47 14.42 12.65
CA GLU A 152 -1.84 14.59 12.16
C GLU A 152 -2.68 13.31 12.31
N LEU A 153 -2.10 12.13 12.08
CA LEU A 153 -2.77 10.86 12.32
C LEU A 153 -3.20 10.74 13.77
N VAL A 154 -2.28 10.91 14.72
CA VAL A 154 -2.55 10.80 16.16
C VAL A 154 -3.57 11.84 16.60
N LYS A 155 -3.48 13.07 16.13
CA LYS A 155 -4.42 14.15 16.46
C LYS A 155 -5.87 13.87 16.02
N ASN A 156 -6.05 13.16 14.91
CA ASN A 156 -7.37 12.92 14.32
C ASN A 156 -7.96 11.55 14.67
N LEU A 157 -7.17 10.63 15.23
CA LEU A 157 -7.67 9.35 15.72
C LEU A 157 -8.17 9.47 17.18
N PRO A 158 -9.25 8.76 17.55
CA PRO A 158 -9.59 8.55 18.95
C PRO A 158 -8.45 7.86 19.72
N ASP A 159 -8.26 8.22 21.00
CA ASP A 159 -7.20 7.63 21.86
C ASP A 159 -7.23 6.10 21.88
N SER A 160 -8.42 5.52 21.84
CA SER A 160 -8.63 4.07 21.77
C SER A 160 -8.10 3.41 20.50
N LEU A 161 -7.92 4.17 19.42
CA LEU A 161 -7.30 3.71 18.17
C LEU A 161 -5.82 4.08 18.10
N VAL A 162 -5.43 5.23 18.68
CA VAL A 162 -4.00 5.62 18.80
C VAL A 162 -3.21 4.55 19.57
N SER A 163 -3.78 4.02 20.66
CA SER A 163 -3.14 2.96 21.46
C SER A 163 -2.94 1.64 20.70
N LYS A 164 -3.56 1.47 19.54
CA LYS A 164 -3.46 0.28 18.67
C LYS A 164 -2.43 0.44 17.55
N LEU A 165 -1.82 1.62 17.40
CA LEU A 165 -0.77 1.86 16.42
C LEU A 165 0.49 1.11 16.81
N VAL A 166 1.07 0.39 15.85
CA VAL A 166 2.35 -0.34 16.00
C VAL A 166 3.25 -0.09 14.79
N SER A 167 4.56 -0.19 15.04
CA SER A 167 5.61 -0.14 14.02
C SER A 167 5.90 -1.51 13.46
#